data_db577190f3ca039b505fa586b04a4a47
#
_entry.id   db577190f3ca039b505fa586b04a4a47
#
_cell.length_a   1.000
_cell.length_b   1.000
_cell.length_c   1.000
_cell.angle_alpha   90.00
_cell.angle_beta   90.00
_cell.angle_gamma   90.00
#
_symmetry.space_group_name_H-M   'P 1'
#
loop_
_entity.id
_entity.type
_entity.pdbx_description
1 polymer ?
#
loop_
_entity_poly.entity_id
_entity_poly.type
_entity_poly.pdbx_seq_one_letter_code
_entity_poly.pdbx_strand_id
1 'polypeptide(L)'
;MPPANPHRSKLVVAWLACLLGVFGAQWWYLGRQRAWMVTAFSCAMIVLAQLYPDWWENPPFLMLLIPITAGFTEALIFALKPDDQFDLKYNPASGRTTKTGWGPVILAIFTTLLSGIVVTGGISIAVIYVYTSMGWLDGLVL
;
A
#
# COMPACT_ATOMS: atom_id res chain seq x y z
N MET A 1 26.31 25.54 9.91
CA MET A 1 25.22 25.26 8.94
C MET A 1 24.43 24.08 9.42
N PRO A 2 23.11 24.20 9.57
CA PRO A 2 22.34 23.01 9.85
C PRO A 2 22.51 22.03 8.68
N PRO A 3 22.59 20.72 8.96
CA PRO A 3 22.70 19.72 7.90
C PRO A 3 21.51 19.86 6.95
N ALA A 4 21.78 19.93 5.65
CA ALA A 4 20.73 19.96 4.64
C ALA A 4 19.85 18.74 4.83
N ASN A 5 18.53 18.93 4.96
CA ASN A 5 17.59 17.81 5.06
C ASN A 5 17.79 16.88 3.86
N PRO A 6 17.85 15.55 4.09
CA PRO A 6 18.06 14.62 3.00
C PRO A 6 16.93 14.77 1.97
N HIS A 7 17.30 14.90 0.70
CA HIS A 7 16.34 15.01 -0.40
C HIS A 7 15.60 13.69 -0.58
N ARG A 8 14.28 13.72 -0.42
CA ARG A 8 13.42 12.55 -0.56
C ARG A 8 13.07 12.30 -2.01
N SER A 9 13.29 11.08 -2.48
CA SER A 9 12.98 10.71 -3.86
C SER A 9 11.50 10.35 -4.00
N LYS A 10 10.81 11.03 -4.92
CA LYS A 10 9.41 10.78 -5.26
C LYS A 10 9.19 9.34 -5.76
N LEU A 11 10.08 8.84 -6.63
CA LEU A 11 10.00 7.47 -7.14
C LEU A 11 10.16 6.43 -6.05
N VAL A 12 11.09 6.64 -5.11
CA VAL A 12 11.29 5.72 -3.97
C VAL A 12 10.03 5.67 -3.10
N VAL A 13 9.45 6.82 -2.78
CA VAL A 13 8.18 6.88 -2.01
C VAL A 13 7.08 6.11 -2.71
N ALA A 14 6.91 6.33 -4.01
CA ALA A 14 5.85 5.68 -4.78
C ALA A 14 6.07 4.16 -4.91
N TRP A 15 7.31 3.69 -5.11
CA TRP A 15 7.63 2.26 -5.09
C TRP A 15 7.42 1.63 -3.71
N LEU A 16 7.82 2.30 -2.63
CA LEU A 16 7.57 1.83 -1.27
C LEU A 16 6.08 1.71 -0.98
N ALA A 17 5.29 2.67 -1.44
CA ALA A 17 3.83 2.62 -1.29
C ALA A 17 3.21 1.47 -2.09
N CYS A 18 3.71 1.22 -3.31
CA CYS A 18 3.21 0.14 -4.17
C CYS A 18 3.54 -1.26 -3.62
N LEU A 19 4.79 -1.48 -3.22
CA LEU A 19 5.29 -2.82 -2.86
C LEU A 19 5.18 -3.12 -1.36
N LEU A 20 5.39 -2.13 -0.52
CA LEU A 20 5.44 -2.26 0.94
C LEU A 20 4.42 -1.37 1.65
N GLY A 21 3.41 -0.89 0.92
CA GLY A 21 2.35 -0.04 1.45
C GLY A 21 1.55 -0.71 2.56
N VAL A 22 1.43 -2.03 2.53
CA VAL A 22 0.79 -2.83 3.59
C VAL A 22 1.42 -2.58 4.96
N PHE A 23 2.73 -2.35 5.02
CA PHE A 23 3.46 -2.02 6.26
C PHE A 23 3.63 -0.53 6.49
N GLY A 24 3.16 0.32 5.57
CA GLY A 24 3.33 1.76 5.67
C GLY A 24 4.77 2.23 5.42
N ALA A 25 5.58 1.51 4.64
CA ALA A 25 6.99 1.83 4.40
C ALA A 25 7.20 3.24 3.84
N GLN A 26 6.30 3.73 2.97
CA GLN A 26 6.31 5.09 2.48
C GLN A 26 6.14 6.13 3.61
N TRP A 27 5.37 5.81 4.65
CA TRP A 27 5.17 6.69 5.79
C TRP A 27 6.43 6.78 6.67
N TRP A 28 7.13 5.65 6.84
CA TRP A 28 8.43 5.64 7.52
C TRP A 28 9.47 6.46 6.76
N TYR A 29 9.55 6.27 5.44
CA TYR A 29 10.46 7.04 4.60
C TYR A 29 10.17 8.55 4.62
N LEU A 30 8.89 8.94 4.66
CA LEU A 30 8.47 10.34 4.75
C LEU A 30 8.57 10.91 6.17
N GLY A 31 8.86 10.09 7.18
CA GLY A 31 8.96 10.52 8.58
C GLY A 31 7.61 10.90 9.20
N ARG A 32 6.51 10.29 8.76
CA ARG A 32 5.19 10.51 9.37
C ARG A 32 5.13 9.88 10.76
N GLN A 33 4.69 10.63 11.77
CA GLN A 33 4.66 10.20 13.18
C GLN A 33 3.80 8.96 13.44
N ARG A 34 2.77 8.72 12.64
CA ARG A 34 1.84 7.60 12.80
C ARG A 34 2.18 6.37 11.94
N ALA A 35 3.37 6.33 11.32
CA ALA A 35 3.79 5.21 10.48
C ALA A 35 3.76 3.87 11.23
N TRP A 36 4.12 3.85 12.50
CA TRP A 36 4.11 2.66 13.35
C TRP A 36 2.72 2.02 13.50
N MET A 37 1.64 2.82 13.41
CA MET A 37 0.27 2.30 13.53
C MET A 37 -0.08 1.36 12.37
N VAL A 38 0.30 1.72 11.14
CA VAL A 38 0.07 0.89 9.96
C VAL A 38 0.87 -0.41 10.06
N THR A 39 2.15 -0.31 10.45
CA THR A 39 3.02 -1.46 10.64
C THR A 39 2.47 -2.39 11.74
N ALA A 40 2.10 -1.84 12.90
CA ALA A 40 1.55 -2.60 14.01
C ALA A 40 0.23 -3.30 13.65
N PHE A 41 -0.67 -2.59 12.95
CA PHE A 41 -1.92 -3.16 12.45
C PHE A 41 -1.66 -4.35 11.52
N SER A 42 -0.81 -4.17 10.52
CA SER A 42 -0.52 -5.24 9.55
C SER A 42 0.18 -6.43 10.19
N CYS A 43 1.14 -6.21 11.07
CA CYS A 43 1.79 -7.29 11.82
C CYS A 43 0.78 -8.04 12.72
N ALA A 44 -0.10 -7.32 13.41
CA ALA A 44 -1.13 -7.93 14.24
C ALA A 44 -2.09 -8.79 13.39
N MET A 45 -2.54 -8.29 12.24
CA MET A 45 -3.42 -9.05 11.35
C MET A 45 -2.74 -10.29 10.78
N ILE A 46 -1.46 -10.22 10.41
CA ILE A 46 -0.68 -11.38 9.94
C ILE A 46 -0.57 -12.44 11.05
N VAL A 47 -0.24 -12.01 12.28
CA VAL A 47 -0.12 -12.95 13.42
C VAL A 47 -1.48 -13.59 13.73
N LEU A 48 -2.56 -12.81 13.77
CA LEU A 48 -3.90 -13.33 14.02
C LEU A 48 -4.35 -14.28 12.92
N ALA A 49 -3.99 -14.04 11.67
CA ALA A 49 -4.33 -14.93 10.56
C ALA A 49 -3.72 -16.33 10.73
N GLN A 50 -2.55 -16.46 11.40
CA GLN A 50 -1.92 -17.75 11.67
C GLN A 50 -2.66 -18.60 12.70
N LEU A 51 -3.60 -18.02 13.44
CA LEU A 51 -4.43 -18.76 14.42
C LEU A 51 -5.58 -19.53 13.76
N TYR A 52 -5.83 -19.30 12.47
CA TYR A 52 -6.85 -19.99 11.69
C TYR A 52 -6.25 -21.16 10.90
N PRO A 53 -7.03 -22.24 10.66
CA PRO A 53 -6.55 -23.38 9.85
C PRO A 53 -6.11 -22.94 8.44
N ASP A 54 -6.91 -22.07 7.82
CA ASP A 54 -6.63 -21.49 6.51
C ASP A 54 -6.16 -20.05 6.69
N TRP A 55 -4.85 -19.85 6.68
CA TRP A 55 -4.21 -18.55 6.97
C TRP A 55 -4.56 -17.43 5.98
N TRP A 56 -5.03 -17.77 4.78
CA TRP A 56 -5.34 -16.84 3.69
C TRP A 56 -6.86 -16.58 3.52
N GLU A 57 -7.74 -17.41 4.12
CA GLU A 57 -9.20 -17.29 4.04
C GLU A 57 -9.80 -17.07 5.43
N ASN A 58 -9.46 -15.94 6.02
CA ASN A 58 -9.96 -15.58 7.36
C ASN A 58 -10.08 -14.05 7.51
N PRO A 59 -10.91 -13.57 8.46
CA PRO A 59 -11.12 -12.12 8.64
C PRO A 59 -9.86 -11.31 8.89
N PRO A 60 -8.89 -11.70 9.74
CA PRO A 60 -7.64 -10.97 9.91
C PRO A 60 -6.84 -10.81 8.62
N PHE A 61 -6.74 -11.86 7.81
CA PHE A 61 -6.05 -11.79 6.52
C PHE A 61 -6.75 -10.82 5.57
N LEU A 62 -8.09 -10.89 5.48
CA LEU A 62 -8.87 -10.00 4.63
C LEU A 62 -8.79 -8.53 5.06
N MET A 63 -8.58 -8.26 6.35
CA MET A 63 -8.34 -6.89 6.86
C MET A 63 -7.07 -6.26 6.31
N LEU A 64 -6.10 -7.05 5.84
CA LEU A 64 -4.88 -6.55 5.17
C LEU A 64 -5.18 -5.86 3.84
N LEU A 65 -6.33 -6.11 3.21
CA LEU A 65 -6.75 -5.40 2.01
C LEU A 65 -6.87 -3.89 2.25
N ILE A 66 -7.14 -3.45 3.48
CA ILE A 66 -7.25 -2.01 3.82
C ILE A 66 -5.90 -1.31 3.62
N PRO A 67 -4.81 -1.67 4.32
CA PRO A 67 -3.52 -1.02 4.10
C PRO A 67 -2.92 -1.30 2.72
N ILE A 68 -3.20 -2.44 2.11
CA ILE A 68 -2.77 -2.75 0.73
C ILE A 68 -3.41 -1.77 -0.25
N THR A 69 -4.72 -1.60 -0.20
CA THR A 69 -5.45 -0.67 -1.09
C THR A 69 -5.03 0.78 -0.85
N ALA A 70 -4.85 1.16 0.42
CA ALA A 70 -4.33 2.47 0.77
C ALA A 70 -2.92 2.70 0.20
N GLY A 71 -2.04 1.70 0.27
CA GLY A 71 -0.70 1.75 -0.31
C GLY A 71 -0.71 1.95 -1.83
N PHE A 72 -1.53 1.20 -2.57
CA PHE A 72 -1.69 1.38 -4.02
C PHE A 72 -2.25 2.76 -4.36
N THR A 73 -3.23 3.24 -3.61
CA THR A 73 -3.79 4.59 -3.79
C THR A 73 -2.73 5.66 -3.57
N GLU A 74 -1.95 5.57 -2.49
CA GLU A 74 -0.85 6.51 -2.23
C GLU A 74 0.24 6.42 -3.31
N ALA A 75 0.58 5.23 -3.80
CA ALA A 75 1.54 5.05 -4.89
C ALA A 75 1.12 5.81 -6.15
N LEU A 76 -0.16 5.72 -6.53
CA LEU A 76 -0.71 6.48 -7.66
C LEU A 76 -0.70 7.98 -7.40
N ILE A 77 -1.08 8.41 -6.19
CA ILE A 77 -1.05 9.83 -5.81
C ILE A 77 0.38 10.38 -5.93
N PHE A 78 1.39 9.66 -5.44
CA PHE A 78 2.79 10.08 -5.56
C PHE A 78 3.30 10.04 -7.00
N ALA A 79 2.94 9.02 -7.77
CA ALA A 79 3.32 8.91 -9.18
C ALA A 79 2.77 10.08 -10.01
N LEU A 80 1.50 10.42 -9.82
CA LEU A 80 0.80 11.44 -10.62
C LEU A 80 1.01 12.86 -10.10
N LYS A 81 1.53 13.05 -8.88
CA LYS A 81 1.81 14.38 -8.33
C LYS A 81 2.92 15.07 -9.12
N PRO A 82 2.77 16.35 -9.53
CA PRO A 82 3.86 17.12 -10.15
C PRO A 82 5.12 17.18 -9.27
N ASP A 83 6.28 17.16 -9.90
CA ASP A 83 7.57 17.11 -9.19
C ASP A 83 7.79 18.35 -8.31
N ASP A 84 7.41 19.54 -8.79
CA ASP A 84 7.47 20.80 -8.05
C ASP A 84 6.58 20.76 -6.79
N GLN A 85 5.37 20.24 -6.89
CA GLN A 85 4.47 20.10 -5.74
C GLN A 85 4.96 19.07 -4.73
N PHE A 86 5.62 18.02 -5.19
CA PHE A 86 6.27 17.06 -4.30
C PHE A 86 7.41 17.71 -3.52
N ASP A 87 8.27 18.47 -4.20
CA ASP A 87 9.40 19.15 -3.58
C ASP A 87 8.95 20.22 -2.58
N LEU A 88 7.93 21.02 -2.90
CA LEU A 88 7.38 22.02 -1.98
C LEU A 88 6.90 21.40 -0.65
N LYS A 89 6.33 20.19 -0.72
CA LYS A 89 5.78 19.53 0.46
C LYS A 89 6.81 18.71 1.25
N TYR A 90 7.69 17.98 0.56
CA TYR A 90 8.55 16.98 1.19
C TYR A 90 10.05 17.35 1.18
N ASN A 91 10.45 18.30 0.32
CA ASN A 91 11.83 18.72 0.14
C ASN A 91 12.04 20.25 0.26
N PRO A 92 11.34 21.01 1.14
CA PRO A 92 11.30 22.48 1.10
C PRO A 92 12.67 23.14 1.31
N ALA A 93 13.63 22.43 1.92
CA ALA A 93 14.95 22.97 2.27
C ALA A 93 16.11 22.17 1.66
N SER A 94 15.85 21.32 0.66
CA SER A 94 16.88 20.43 0.11
C SER A 94 17.82 21.09 -0.89
N GLY A 95 17.42 22.25 -1.46
CA GLY A 95 18.18 22.94 -2.53
C GLY A 95 18.30 22.17 -3.84
N ARG A 96 17.60 21.03 -3.97
CA ARG A 96 17.56 20.18 -5.16
C ARG A 96 16.16 20.13 -5.72
N THR A 97 16.05 19.94 -7.04
CA THR A 97 14.77 19.75 -7.74
C THR A 97 14.59 18.30 -8.16
N THR A 98 13.43 17.74 -7.91
CA THR A 98 13.05 16.40 -8.38
C THR A 98 12.81 16.45 -9.89
N LYS A 99 13.40 15.50 -10.63
CA LYS A 99 13.16 15.29 -12.06
C LYS A 99 12.99 13.79 -12.29
N THR A 100 11.73 13.35 -12.42
CA THR A 100 11.43 11.90 -12.47
C THR A 100 11.28 11.33 -13.88
N GLY A 101 11.13 12.18 -14.91
CA GLY A 101 10.98 11.74 -16.30
C GLY A 101 9.80 10.78 -16.48
N TRP A 102 10.01 9.68 -17.19
CA TRP A 102 9.00 8.64 -17.46
C TRP A 102 8.78 7.66 -16.30
N GLY A 103 9.60 7.68 -15.29
CA GLY A 103 9.52 6.76 -14.13
C GLY A 103 8.13 6.72 -13.47
N PRO A 104 7.51 7.86 -13.17
CA PRO A 104 6.17 7.90 -12.59
C PRO A 104 5.09 7.28 -13.48
N VAL A 105 5.20 7.43 -14.80
CA VAL A 105 4.23 6.85 -15.76
C VAL A 105 4.30 5.32 -15.72
N ILE A 106 5.51 4.77 -15.80
CA ILE A 106 5.75 3.33 -15.71
C ILE A 106 5.24 2.79 -14.39
N LEU A 107 5.54 3.47 -13.29
CA LEU A 107 5.09 3.08 -11.95
C LEU A 107 3.56 3.15 -11.84
N ALA A 108 2.91 4.18 -12.40
CA ALA A 108 1.46 4.29 -12.38
C ALA A 108 0.79 3.14 -13.15
N ILE A 109 1.30 2.78 -14.33
CA ILE A 109 0.81 1.63 -15.12
C ILE A 109 0.99 0.34 -14.32
N PHE A 110 2.18 0.10 -13.79
CA PHE A 110 2.48 -1.10 -12.99
C PHE A 110 1.57 -1.20 -11.76
N THR A 111 1.44 -0.10 -11.00
CA THR A 111 0.58 -0.05 -9.81
C THR A 111 -0.89 -0.29 -10.15
N THR A 112 -1.38 0.28 -11.25
CA THR A 112 -2.77 0.06 -11.70
C THR A 112 -3.03 -1.39 -12.04
N LEU A 113 -2.14 -2.04 -12.80
CA LEU A 113 -2.27 -3.44 -13.16
C LEU A 113 -2.18 -4.34 -11.91
N LEU A 114 -1.18 -4.12 -11.07
CA LEU A 114 -0.99 -4.90 -9.84
C LEU A 114 -2.17 -4.73 -8.89
N SER A 115 -2.63 -3.50 -8.67
CA SER A 115 -3.76 -3.24 -7.79
C SER A 115 -5.05 -3.86 -8.32
N GLY A 116 -5.27 -3.83 -9.63
CA GLY A 116 -6.40 -4.51 -10.27
C GLY A 116 -6.44 -5.99 -9.94
N ILE A 117 -5.31 -6.69 -10.06
CA ILE A 117 -5.21 -8.12 -9.75
C ILE A 117 -5.39 -8.36 -8.24
N VAL A 118 -4.64 -7.65 -7.40
CA VAL A 118 -4.60 -7.91 -5.95
C VAL A 118 -5.92 -7.53 -5.28
N VAL A 119 -6.48 -6.38 -5.60
CA VAL A 119 -7.74 -5.90 -4.98
C VAL A 119 -8.91 -6.73 -5.45
N THR A 120 -9.01 -7.02 -6.76
CA THR A 120 -10.10 -7.87 -7.29
C THR A 120 -10.01 -9.28 -6.72
N GLY A 121 -8.81 -9.87 -6.69
CA GLY A 121 -8.59 -11.19 -6.08
C GLY A 121 -8.96 -11.21 -4.60
N GLY A 122 -8.52 -10.20 -3.84
CA GLY A 122 -8.83 -10.07 -2.42
C GLY A 122 -10.33 -9.91 -2.15
N ILE A 123 -11.04 -9.09 -2.94
CA ILE A 123 -12.50 -8.95 -2.84
C ILE A 123 -13.18 -10.28 -3.17
N SER A 124 -12.71 -11.01 -4.20
CA SER A 124 -13.27 -12.31 -4.56
C SER A 124 -13.14 -13.31 -3.40
N ILE A 125 -11.97 -13.38 -2.76
CA ILE A 125 -11.76 -14.23 -1.57
C ILE A 125 -12.73 -13.80 -0.44
N ALA A 126 -12.85 -12.50 -0.19
CA ALA A 126 -13.76 -11.99 0.85
C ALA A 126 -15.22 -12.37 0.58
N VAL A 127 -15.65 -12.28 -0.66
CA VAL A 127 -17.02 -12.68 -1.07
C VAL A 127 -17.21 -14.19 -0.86
N ILE A 128 -16.27 -15.01 -1.31
CA ILE A 128 -16.32 -16.48 -1.14
C ILE A 128 -16.39 -16.81 0.37
N TYR A 129 -15.53 -16.20 1.18
CA TYR A 129 -15.52 -16.40 2.62
C TYR A 129 -16.89 -16.10 3.26
N VAL A 130 -17.51 -14.96 2.90
CA VAL A 130 -18.84 -14.58 3.43
C VAL A 130 -19.90 -15.59 3.00
N TYR A 131 -19.93 -15.97 1.73
CA TYR A 131 -20.93 -16.92 1.21
C TYR A 131 -20.77 -18.30 1.85
N THR A 132 -19.55 -18.78 2.02
CA THR A 132 -19.25 -20.05 2.69
C THR A 132 -19.64 -19.99 4.17
N SER A 133 -19.29 -18.93 4.87
CA SER A 133 -19.60 -18.76 6.30
C SER A 133 -21.09 -18.63 6.60
N MET A 134 -21.88 -18.14 5.62
CA MET A 134 -23.34 -18.03 5.72
C MET A 134 -24.08 -19.30 5.23
N GLY A 135 -23.37 -20.33 4.78
CA GLY A 135 -23.96 -21.55 4.26
C GLY A 135 -24.68 -21.40 2.91
N TRP A 136 -24.46 -20.27 2.21
CA TRP A 136 -25.16 -20.02 0.94
C TRP A 136 -24.62 -20.87 -0.22
N LEU A 137 -23.46 -21.48 -0.05
CA LEU A 137 -22.85 -22.38 -1.03
C LEU A 137 -23.13 -23.86 -0.75
N ASP A 138 -23.76 -24.21 0.36
CA ASP A 138 -23.96 -25.61 0.78
C ASP A 138 -24.86 -26.42 -0.17
N GLY A 139 -25.57 -25.77 -1.09
CA GLY A 139 -26.37 -26.40 -2.13
C GLY A 139 -25.73 -26.44 -3.53
N LEU A 140 -24.55 -25.82 -3.68
CA LEU A 140 -23.79 -25.76 -4.93
C LEU A 140 -22.63 -26.75 -4.88
N VAL A 141 -22.94 -28.05 -4.82
CA VAL A 141 -21.94 -29.10 -5.04
C VAL A 141 -21.67 -29.16 -6.54
N LEU A 142 -20.53 -28.62 -6.96
CA LEU A 142 -19.98 -28.83 -8.30
C LEU A 142 -19.28 -30.18 -8.36
#